data_1ce761d9a84213b9d8ce81cfbcb40c6b
#
_entry.id   1ce761d9a84213b9d8ce81cfbcb40c6b
#
_cell.length_a   1.000
_cell.length_b   1.000
_cell.length_c   1.000
_cell.angle_alpha   90.00
_cell.angle_beta   90.00
_cell.angle_gamma   90.00
#
_symmetry.space_group_name_H-M   'P 1'
#
loop_
_entity.id
_entity.type
_entity.pdbx_description
1 polymer ?
#
loop_
_entity_poly.entity_id
_entity_poly.type
_entity_poly.pdbx_seq_one_letter_code
_entity_poly.pdbx_strand_id
1 'polypeptide(L)'
;AALNDGSDYFGNRYSFGLTPSLALTPLAPAPTTSQRQLALGASQFETMAPLPLVPQELQRIDSPDGADRYLNADFTPQSLLDRAVDQRYARVHVATHADFRPGGPEKSVIHTGSGPMSMAQFAQLRRERRDQPLDLVVLSACRTLLGDKDSELGFAGLALQAGARSAIGTLWYVDDV
;
A
#
# COMPACT_ATOMS: atom_id res chain seq x y z
N ALA A 1 7.28 -20.06 -9.95
CA ALA A 1 6.80 -20.93 -11.00
C ALA A 1 5.29 -20.73 -11.14
N ALA A 2 4.82 -20.44 -12.35
CA ALA A 2 3.40 -20.31 -12.60
C ALA A 2 2.73 -21.68 -12.44
N LEU A 3 1.75 -21.77 -11.56
CA LEU A 3 0.95 -22.96 -11.37
C LEU A 3 0.04 -23.16 -12.60
N ASN A 4 0.08 -24.35 -13.21
CA ASN A 4 -0.80 -24.72 -14.31
C ASN A 4 -1.20 -26.20 -14.18
N ASP A 5 -2.28 -26.60 -14.88
CA ASP A 5 -2.79 -27.98 -14.90
C ASP A 5 -2.40 -28.74 -16.19
N GLY A 6 -1.48 -28.18 -16.97
CA GLY A 6 -1.05 -28.72 -18.28
C GLY A 6 -1.79 -28.11 -19.47
N SER A 7 -2.92 -27.45 -19.26
CA SER A 7 -3.73 -26.79 -20.30
C SER A 7 -3.86 -25.28 -20.11
N ASP A 8 -3.90 -24.82 -18.85
CA ASP A 8 -4.10 -23.40 -18.53
C ASP A 8 -3.43 -23.03 -17.21
N TYR A 9 -3.13 -21.74 -17.03
CA TYR A 9 -2.58 -21.21 -15.79
C TYR A 9 -3.68 -21.02 -14.75
N PHE A 10 -3.42 -21.42 -13.51
CA PHE A 10 -4.39 -21.26 -12.43
C PHE A 10 -4.74 -19.78 -12.17
N GLY A 11 -3.83 -18.85 -12.45
CA GLY A 11 -4.09 -17.41 -12.36
C GLY A 11 -5.21 -16.91 -13.28
N ASN A 12 -5.54 -17.66 -14.35
CA ASN A 12 -6.67 -17.34 -15.23
C ASN A 12 -8.02 -17.72 -14.61
N ARG A 13 -8.02 -18.60 -13.62
CA ARG A 13 -9.24 -19.15 -12.98
C ARG A 13 -9.39 -18.77 -11.53
N TYR A 14 -8.28 -18.50 -10.83
CA TYR A 14 -8.24 -18.28 -9.39
C TYR A 14 -7.43 -17.04 -9.06
N SER A 15 -7.91 -16.27 -8.09
CA SER A 15 -7.11 -15.22 -7.45
C SER A 15 -6.30 -15.84 -6.32
N PHE A 16 -5.03 -15.48 -6.23
CA PHE A 16 -4.13 -15.96 -5.18
C PHE A 16 -3.81 -14.84 -4.21
N GLY A 17 -3.89 -15.13 -2.93
CA GLY A 17 -3.37 -14.31 -1.87
C GLY A 17 -2.19 -14.99 -1.19
N LEU A 18 -1.13 -14.25 -0.93
CA LEU A 18 -0.06 -14.68 -0.04
C LEU A 18 -0.38 -14.19 1.36
N THR A 19 -0.34 -15.09 2.33
CA THR A 19 -0.52 -14.71 3.74
C THR A 19 0.72 -15.08 4.54
N PRO A 20 1.18 -14.19 5.44
CA PRO A 20 2.30 -14.48 6.31
C PRO A 20 1.97 -15.58 7.34
N SER A 21 0.70 -15.72 7.69
CA SER A 21 0.23 -16.72 8.65
C SER A 21 -1.26 -16.93 8.50
N LEU A 22 -1.71 -18.17 8.62
CA LEU A 22 -3.14 -18.50 8.63
C LEU A 22 -3.86 -17.82 9.81
N ALA A 23 -3.17 -17.65 10.94
CA ALA A 23 -3.73 -16.99 12.12
C ALA A 23 -3.98 -15.48 11.91
N LEU A 24 -3.29 -14.85 10.94
CA LEU A 24 -3.47 -13.45 10.58
C LEU A 24 -4.40 -13.25 9.38
N THR A 25 -4.92 -14.34 8.81
CA THR A 25 -5.78 -14.28 7.63
C THR A 25 -7.24 -14.28 8.07
N PRO A 26 -7.98 -13.19 7.87
CA PRO A 26 -9.42 -13.20 8.11
C PRO A 26 -10.09 -14.09 7.05
N LEU A 27 -10.63 -15.24 7.48
CA LEU A 27 -11.30 -16.20 6.58
C LEU A 27 -12.72 -15.77 6.20
N ALA A 28 -13.30 -14.83 6.93
CA ALA A 28 -14.62 -14.27 6.62
C ALA A 28 -14.47 -12.83 6.12
N PRO A 29 -15.11 -12.47 5.00
CA PRO A 29 -15.19 -11.08 4.60
C PRO A 29 -15.95 -10.30 5.67
N ALA A 30 -15.33 -9.25 6.21
CA ALA A 30 -16.09 -8.34 7.06
C ALA A 30 -16.93 -7.41 6.17
N PRO A 31 -18.11 -7.01 6.62
CA PRO A 31 -18.93 -6.05 5.89
C PRO A 31 -18.14 -4.74 5.76
N THR A 32 -17.94 -4.31 4.53
CA THR A 32 -17.35 -3.01 4.22
C THR A 32 -18.47 -1.98 4.25
N THR A 33 -18.39 -1.01 5.15
CA THR A 33 -19.39 0.07 5.28
C THR A 33 -19.21 1.16 4.24
N SER A 34 -18.02 1.28 3.66
CA SER A 34 -17.67 2.25 2.60
C SER A 34 -16.67 1.62 1.64
N GLN A 35 -16.73 2.02 0.38
CA GLN A 35 -15.73 1.69 -0.63
C GLN A 35 -14.93 2.91 -1.07
N ARG A 36 -15.09 4.06 -0.38
CA ARG A 36 -14.35 5.29 -0.71
C ARG A 36 -12.86 5.07 -0.59
N GLN A 37 -12.11 5.63 -1.54
CA GLN A 37 -10.67 5.46 -1.65
C GLN A 37 -9.93 6.75 -1.35
N LEU A 38 -8.86 6.66 -0.58
CA LEU A 38 -7.87 7.71 -0.37
C LEU A 38 -6.68 7.43 -1.29
N ALA A 39 -6.40 8.33 -2.22
CA ALA A 39 -5.29 8.23 -3.16
C ALA A 39 -4.28 9.36 -2.91
N LEU A 40 -3.04 9.00 -2.59
CA LEU A 40 -1.96 9.93 -2.31
C LEU A 40 -0.78 9.63 -3.22
N GLY A 41 -0.11 10.67 -3.72
CA GLY A 41 1.05 10.48 -4.57
C GLY A 41 2.06 11.61 -4.49
N ALA A 42 3.32 11.26 -4.74
CA ALA A 42 4.39 12.23 -4.93
C ALA A 42 5.12 11.93 -6.25
N SER A 43 5.18 12.94 -7.11
CA SER A 43 5.80 12.86 -8.43
C SER A 43 7.05 13.72 -8.56
N GLN A 44 7.31 14.61 -7.60
CA GLN A 44 8.41 15.55 -7.59
C GLN A 44 9.21 15.44 -6.30
N PHE A 45 10.52 15.35 -6.41
CA PHE A 45 11.44 15.15 -5.29
C PHE A 45 12.67 16.01 -5.49
N GLU A 46 13.28 16.48 -4.40
CA GLU A 46 14.52 17.29 -4.48
C GLU A 46 15.74 16.46 -4.84
N THR A 47 15.81 15.20 -4.38
CA THR A 47 17.02 14.36 -4.45
C THR A 47 16.81 13.02 -5.15
N MET A 48 15.60 12.72 -5.58
CA MET A 48 15.25 11.46 -6.27
C MET A 48 14.70 11.76 -7.67
N ALA A 49 14.72 10.75 -8.53
CA ALA A 49 14.14 10.87 -9.87
C ALA A 49 12.63 11.21 -9.78
N PRO A 50 12.11 12.07 -10.67
CA PRO A 50 10.69 12.33 -10.72
C PRO A 50 9.92 11.10 -11.17
N LEU A 51 8.64 11.02 -10.78
CA LEU A 51 7.69 9.97 -11.18
C LEU A 51 6.57 10.62 -12.02
N PRO A 52 6.78 10.82 -13.33
CA PRO A 52 5.88 11.61 -14.16
C PRO A 52 4.50 10.98 -14.38
N LEU A 53 4.36 9.65 -14.21
CA LEU A 53 3.09 8.96 -14.39
C LEU A 53 2.20 8.93 -13.14
N VAL A 54 2.72 9.25 -11.96
CA VAL A 54 1.94 9.28 -10.71
C VAL A 54 0.68 10.15 -10.80
N PRO A 55 0.70 11.38 -11.35
CA PRO A 55 -0.52 12.17 -11.49
C PRO A 55 -1.60 11.48 -12.34
N GLN A 56 -1.18 10.80 -13.42
CA GLN A 56 -2.09 10.07 -14.29
C GLN A 56 -2.63 8.81 -13.60
N GLU A 57 -1.78 8.10 -12.85
CA GLU A 57 -2.18 6.94 -12.05
C GLU A 57 -3.27 7.33 -11.05
N LEU A 58 -3.05 8.40 -10.27
CA LEU A 58 -4.03 8.87 -9.31
C LEU A 58 -5.36 9.25 -9.96
N GLN A 59 -5.34 9.86 -11.16
CA GLN A 59 -6.56 10.21 -11.90
C GLN A 59 -7.39 8.99 -12.30
N ARG A 60 -6.75 7.86 -12.57
CA ARG A 60 -7.41 6.61 -12.98
C ARG A 60 -7.98 5.80 -11.82
N ILE A 61 -7.58 6.12 -10.58
CA ILE A 61 -8.13 5.46 -9.40
C ILE A 61 -9.59 5.88 -9.26
N ASP A 62 -10.48 4.90 -9.28
CA ASP A 62 -11.91 5.11 -9.09
C ASP A 62 -12.47 4.10 -8.09
N SER A 63 -13.62 4.43 -7.52
CA SER A 63 -14.32 3.62 -6.53
C SER A 63 -15.80 3.93 -6.54
N PRO A 64 -16.68 2.96 -6.25
CA PRO A 64 -18.14 3.18 -6.21
C PRO A 64 -18.56 4.38 -5.35
N ASP A 65 -17.88 4.62 -4.23
CA ASP A 65 -18.16 5.74 -3.32
C ASP A 65 -17.24 6.95 -3.56
N GLY A 66 -16.49 6.94 -4.67
CA GLY A 66 -15.56 7.99 -5.07
C GLY A 66 -14.16 7.86 -4.45
N ALA A 67 -13.25 8.69 -4.93
CA ALA A 67 -11.87 8.76 -4.48
C ALA A 67 -11.44 10.20 -4.23
N ASP A 68 -10.78 10.45 -3.10
CA ASP A 68 -10.13 11.72 -2.80
C ASP A 68 -8.63 11.59 -3.12
N ARG A 69 -8.09 12.58 -3.84
CA ARG A 69 -6.74 12.54 -4.40
C ARG A 69 -5.91 13.69 -3.87
N TYR A 70 -4.69 13.39 -3.43
CA TYR A 70 -3.72 14.35 -2.90
C TYR A 70 -2.36 14.11 -3.53
N LEU A 71 -1.76 15.15 -4.09
CA LEU A 71 -0.55 15.05 -4.88
C LEU A 71 0.52 16.03 -4.37
N ASN A 72 1.77 15.58 -4.35
CA ASN A 72 2.95 16.40 -4.00
C ASN A 72 2.81 17.13 -2.67
N ALA A 73 2.72 18.44 -2.64
CA ALA A 73 2.65 19.24 -1.42
C ALA A 73 1.47 18.89 -0.50
N ASP A 74 0.37 18.36 -1.04
CA ASP A 74 -0.80 17.92 -0.28
C ASP A 74 -0.63 16.51 0.31
N PHE A 75 0.38 15.79 -0.12
CA PHE A 75 0.77 14.49 0.41
C PHE A 75 1.95 14.64 1.37
N THR A 76 1.68 14.82 2.63
CA THR A 76 2.67 14.87 3.72
C THR A 76 2.49 13.67 4.66
N PRO A 77 3.48 13.32 5.52
CA PRO A 77 3.29 12.29 6.53
C PRO A 77 2.06 12.54 7.40
N GLN A 78 1.86 13.78 7.84
CA GLN A 78 0.73 14.16 8.68
C GLN A 78 -0.60 14.06 7.91
N SER A 79 -0.65 14.56 6.67
CA SER A 79 -1.88 14.50 5.87
C SER A 79 -2.32 13.07 5.55
N LEU A 80 -1.36 12.13 5.37
CA LEU A 80 -1.68 10.73 5.21
C LEU A 80 -2.31 10.16 6.48
N LEU A 81 -1.70 10.39 7.65
CA LEU A 81 -2.21 9.88 8.92
C LEU A 81 -3.59 10.46 9.23
N ASP A 82 -3.74 11.79 9.20
CA ASP A 82 -4.99 12.47 9.51
C ASP A 82 -6.16 12.04 8.63
N ARG A 83 -5.89 11.78 7.36
CA ARG A 83 -6.92 11.34 6.41
C ARG A 83 -7.18 9.83 6.51
N ALA A 84 -6.13 9.02 6.67
CA ALA A 84 -6.28 7.58 6.74
C ALA A 84 -6.99 7.09 8.01
N VAL A 85 -7.06 7.90 9.08
CA VAL A 85 -7.89 7.58 10.27
C VAL A 85 -9.38 7.79 10.03
N ASP A 86 -9.75 8.59 9.02
CA ASP A 86 -11.16 8.81 8.67
C ASP A 86 -11.78 7.50 8.16
N GLN A 87 -12.79 7.03 8.86
CA GLN A 87 -13.43 5.72 8.62
C GLN A 87 -14.21 5.68 7.29
N ARG A 88 -14.47 6.84 6.65
CA ARG A 88 -15.06 6.86 5.31
C ARG A 88 -14.16 6.22 4.24
N TYR A 89 -12.84 6.15 4.48
CA TYR A 89 -11.93 5.47 3.57
C TYR A 89 -11.73 4.02 3.98
N ALA A 90 -12.11 3.09 3.11
CA ALA A 90 -11.82 1.67 3.27
C ALA A 90 -10.50 1.26 2.61
N ARG A 91 -10.05 2.05 1.64
CA ARG A 91 -8.85 1.75 0.84
C ARG A 91 -7.92 2.93 0.79
N VAL A 92 -6.62 2.66 0.89
CA VAL A 92 -5.55 3.66 0.74
C VAL A 92 -4.64 3.22 -0.40
N HIS A 93 -4.45 4.11 -1.37
CA HIS A 93 -3.49 3.94 -2.45
C HIS A 93 -2.41 5.00 -2.33
N VAL A 94 -1.16 4.56 -2.33
CA VAL A 94 0.02 5.43 -2.25
C VAL A 94 0.91 5.16 -3.45
N ALA A 95 1.13 6.18 -4.29
CA ALA A 95 1.99 6.14 -5.46
C ALA A 95 3.19 7.07 -5.27
N THR A 96 4.38 6.50 -5.04
CA THR A 96 5.60 7.26 -4.73
C THR A 96 6.84 6.37 -4.69
N HIS A 97 8.00 6.94 -4.35
CA HIS A 97 9.18 6.16 -3.96
C HIS A 97 9.04 5.58 -2.55
N ALA A 98 9.60 4.39 -2.36
CA ALA A 98 9.69 3.76 -1.06
C ALA A 98 10.97 2.94 -0.93
N ASP A 99 11.55 2.96 0.26
CA ASP A 99 12.72 2.15 0.64
C ASP A 99 12.33 1.17 1.73
N PHE A 100 12.36 -0.12 1.41
CA PHE A 100 12.16 -1.17 2.40
C PHE A 100 13.50 -1.81 2.76
N ARG A 101 13.77 -1.84 4.05
CA ARG A 101 15.02 -2.37 4.60
C ARG A 101 14.72 -3.46 5.63
N PRO A 102 15.53 -4.53 5.69
CA PRO A 102 15.45 -5.53 6.75
C PRO A 102 15.56 -4.89 8.14
N GLY A 103 14.77 -5.42 9.07
CA GLY A 103 14.72 -4.94 10.45
C GLY A 103 13.35 -4.38 10.81
N GLY A 104 13.28 -3.48 11.76
CA GLY A 104 12.01 -2.92 12.22
C GLY A 104 11.38 -1.92 11.25
N PRO A 105 10.09 -1.61 11.44
CA PRO A 105 9.33 -0.71 10.56
C PRO A 105 9.88 0.72 10.53
N GLU A 106 10.73 1.11 11.49
CA GLU A 106 11.43 2.40 11.52
C GLU A 106 12.49 2.55 10.43
N LYS A 107 13.00 1.43 9.87
CA LYS A 107 14.02 1.43 8.81
C LYS A 107 13.44 1.52 7.40
N SER A 108 12.15 1.27 7.27
CA SER A 108 11.45 1.33 5.98
C SER A 108 10.68 2.63 5.88
N VAL A 109 10.80 3.30 4.74
CA VAL A 109 10.23 4.64 4.53
C VAL A 109 9.43 4.71 3.23
N ILE A 110 8.40 5.54 3.26
CA ILE A 110 7.65 6.03 2.10
C ILE A 110 8.05 7.50 1.92
N HIS A 111 8.35 7.91 0.70
CA HIS A 111 8.70 9.30 0.39
C HIS A 111 7.45 10.08 0.04
N THR A 112 7.04 10.99 0.92
CA THR A 112 5.91 11.91 0.66
C THR A 112 6.38 13.15 -0.10
N GLY A 113 5.47 13.99 -0.51
CA GLY A 113 5.81 15.25 -1.18
C GLY A 113 6.51 16.29 -0.28
N SER A 114 6.63 16.04 1.02
CA SER A 114 7.31 16.93 1.99
C SER A 114 8.47 16.24 2.74
N GLY A 115 8.76 14.97 2.42
CA GLY A 115 9.85 14.22 3.06
C GLY A 115 9.48 12.78 3.39
N PRO A 116 10.39 12.02 4.00
CA PRO A 116 10.18 10.61 4.31
C PRO A 116 9.22 10.42 5.49
N MET A 117 8.43 9.37 5.41
CA MET A 117 7.58 8.85 6.48
C MET A 117 7.98 7.40 6.78
N SER A 118 8.30 7.08 8.02
CA SER A 118 8.61 5.69 8.38
C SER A 118 7.36 4.80 8.43
N MET A 119 7.54 3.51 8.18
CA MET A 119 6.45 2.54 8.35
C MET A 119 6.03 2.38 9.82
N ALA A 120 6.89 2.74 10.77
CA ALA A 120 6.51 2.81 12.18
C ALA A 120 5.48 3.92 12.45
N GLN A 121 5.58 5.07 11.75
CA GLN A 121 4.54 6.10 11.81
C GLN A 121 3.24 5.60 11.17
N PHE A 122 3.32 4.94 10.02
CA PHE A 122 2.14 4.35 9.36
C PHE A 122 1.45 3.31 10.26
N ALA A 123 2.20 2.53 11.03
CA ALA A 123 1.67 1.53 11.95
C ALA A 123 0.80 2.13 13.09
N GLN A 124 0.85 3.43 13.33
CA GLN A 124 -0.03 4.10 14.31
C GLN A 124 -1.51 3.97 13.91
N LEU A 125 -1.81 3.85 12.61
CA LEU A 125 -3.18 3.66 12.10
C LEU A 125 -3.89 2.47 12.74
N ARG A 126 -3.15 1.42 13.14
CA ARG A 126 -3.73 0.24 13.80
C ARG A 126 -4.49 0.59 15.09
N ARG A 127 -4.00 1.58 15.83
CA ARG A 127 -4.63 2.01 17.08
C ARG A 127 -5.87 2.85 16.82
N GLU A 128 -5.73 3.77 15.86
CA GLU A 128 -6.79 4.73 15.50
C GLU A 128 -7.96 4.05 14.77
N ARG A 129 -7.68 2.99 14.03
CA ARG A 129 -8.66 2.25 13.22
C ARG A 129 -8.99 0.85 13.77
N ARG A 130 -8.88 0.64 15.07
CA ARG A 130 -9.07 -0.69 15.69
C ARG A 130 -10.38 -1.35 15.28
N ASP A 131 -11.47 -0.61 15.25
CA ASP A 131 -12.82 -1.14 15.01
C ASP A 131 -13.18 -1.18 13.53
N GLN A 132 -12.49 -0.38 12.70
CA GLN A 132 -12.68 -0.31 11.26
C GLN A 132 -11.33 -0.28 10.54
N PRO A 133 -10.63 -1.42 10.44
CA PRO A 133 -9.36 -1.51 9.72
C PRO A 133 -9.52 -1.16 8.24
N LEU A 134 -8.44 -0.73 7.61
CA LEU A 134 -8.41 -0.56 6.15
C LEU A 134 -8.59 -1.93 5.49
N ASP A 135 -9.47 -2.01 4.50
CA ASP A 135 -9.65 -3.24 3.72
C ASP A 135 -8.45 -3.51 2.83
N LEU A 136 -7.89 -2.45 2.23
CA LEU A 136 -6.78 -2.57 1.31
C LEU A 136 -5.84 -1.39 1.40
N VAL A 137 -4.54 -1.68 1.46
CA VAL A 137 -3.47 -0.72 1.24
C VAL A 137 -2.71 -1.12 -0.03
N VAL A 138 -2.62 -0.21 -0.99
CA VAL A 138 -1.83 -0.37 -2.21
C VAL A 138 -0.65 0.56 -2.13
N LEU A 139 0.55 0.03 -2.34
CA LEU A 139 1.75 0.83 -2.55
C LEU A 139 2.27 0.59 -3.97
N SER A 140 2.00 1.57 -4.84
CA SER A 140 2.59 1.69 -6.15
C SER A 140 3.92 2.42 -6.01
N ALA A 141 4.98 1.64 -5.76
CA ALA A 141 6.33 2.17 -5.57
C ALA A 141 7.34 1.12 -5.99
N CYS A 142 8.49 1.57 -6.46
CA CYS A 142 9.57 0.69 -6.83
C CYS A 142 10.16 -0.01 -5.59
N ARG A 143 10.45 -1.31 -5.72
CA ARG A 143 11.22 -2.09 -4.75
C ARG A 143 10.55 -2.37 -3.41
N THR A 144 9.25 -2.61 -3.40
CA THR A 144 8.50 -2.89 -2.17
C THR A 144 8.69 -4.30 -1.59
N LEU A 145 9.31 -5.23 -2.35
CA LEU A 145 9.39 -6.64 -1.99
C LEU A 145 10.78 -7.28 -2.13
N LEU A 146 11.83 -6.53 -2.50
CA LEU A 146 13.20 -7.05 -2.45
C LEU A 146 13.76 -6.95 -1.03
N GLY A 147 13.15 -7.70 -0.13
CA GLY A 147 13.78 -8.09 1.10
C GLY A 147 14.71 -9.27 0.88
N ASP A 148 15.76 -9.35 1.66
CA ASP A 148 16.54 -10.52 1.97
C ASP A 148 15.60 -11.69 2.36
N LYS A 149 16.10 -12.95 2.35
CA LYS A 149 15.33 -14.14 2.74
C LYS A 149 14.59 -14.00 4.08
N ASP A 150 15.04 -13.07 4.93
CA ASP A 150 14.46 -12.78 6.25
C ASP A 150 13.37 -11.67 6.21
N SER A 151 13.13 -11.02 5.08
CA SER A 151 12.12 -9.98 4.92
C SER A 151 10.98 -10.41 3.97
N GLU A 152 10.57 -11.67 4.05
CA GLU A 152 9.49 -12.26 3.22
C GLU A 152 8.17 -11.48 3.26
N LEU A 153 8.04 -10.54 4.17
CA LEU A 153 6.82 -9.77 4.35
C LEU A 153 6.88 -8.34 3.78
N GLY A 154 8.08 -7.82 3.47
CA GLY A 154 8.23 -6.50 2.87
C GLY A 154 7.17 -5.47 3.30
N PHE A 155 6.74 -4.63 2.38
CA PHE A 155 5.65 -3.68 2.62
C PHE A 155 4.33 -4.35 3.01
N ALA A 156 3.97 -5.45 2.35
CA ALA A 156 2.70 -6.12 2.61
C ALA A 156 2.59 -6.52 4.09
N GLY A 157 3.67 -7.09 4.66
CA GLY A 157 3.71 -7.42 6.08
C GLY A 157 3.62 -6.21 7.00
N LEU A 158 4.30 -5.11 6.65
CA LEU A 158 4.24 -3.88 7.43
C LEU A 158 2.85 -3.23 7.36
N ALA A 159 2.18 -3.26 6.20
CA ALA A 159 0.81 -2.78 6.06
C ALA A 159 -0.20 -3.61 6.87
N LEU A 160 -0.02 -4.94 6.90
CA LEU A 160 -0.83 -5.82 7.75
C LEU A 160 -0.56 -5.57 9.24
N GLN A 161 0.68 -5.34 9.65
CA GLN A 161 1.02 -4.93 11.01
C GLN A 161 0.40 -3.58 11.38
N ALA A 162 0.27 -2.67 10.42
CA ALA A 162 -0.44 -1.41 10.58
C ALA A 162 -1.97 -1.56 10.65
N GLY A 163 -2.48 -2.80 10.57
CA GLY A 163 -3.89 -3.13 10.73
C GLY A 163 -4.69 -3.19 9.44
N ALA A 164 -4.07 -3.11 8.26
CA ALA A 164 -4.75 -3.38 7.00
C ALA A 164 -5.14 -4.86 6.90
N ARG A 165 -6.27 -5.16 6.25
CA ARG A 165 -6.71 -6.55 5.99
C ARG A 165 -5.98 -7.16 4.82
N SER A 166 -5.66 -6.35 3.82
CA SER A 166 -4.95 -6.76 2.61
C SER A 166 -3.96 -5.67 2.19
N ALA A 167 -2.89 -6.07 1.54
CA ALA A 167 -1.93 -5.16 0.96
C ALA A 167 -1.49 -5.63 -0.43
N ILE A 168 -1.28 -4.69 -1.33
CA ILE A 168 -0.71 -4.90 -2.65
C ILE A 168 0.55 -4.05 -2.76
N GLY A 169 1.63 -4.65 -3.23
CA GLY A 169 2.88 -3.97 -3.56
C GLY A 169 3.56 -4.62 -4.74
N THR A 170 4.54 -3.96 -5.33
CA THR A 170 5.31 -4.47 -6.46
C THR A 170 6.43 -5.40 -5.99
N LEU A 171 6.67 -6.48 -6.74
CA LEU A 171 7.71 -7.48 -6.46
C LEU A 171 9.09 -7.11 -7.03
N TRP A 172 9.15 -6.22 -8.02
CA TRP A 172 10.35 -5.81 -8.74
C TRP A 172 10.31 -4.35 -9.13
N TYR A 173 11.42 -3.87 -9.68
CA TYR A 173 11.48 -2.54 -10.24
C TYR A 173 10.45 -2.37 -11.36
N VAL A 174 9.63 -1.33 -11.24
CA VAL A 174 8.76 -0.86 -12.32
C VAL A 174 9.29 0.51 -12.74
N ASP A 175 9.65 0.64 -14.00
CA ASP A 175 10.04 1.94 -14.56
C ASP A 175 8.79 2.80 -14.77
N ASP A 176 8.89 4.06 -14.39
CA ASP A 176 7.83 5.08 -14.56
C ASP A 176 8.02 5.79 -15.91
N VAL A 177 8.13 4.99 -17.00
CA VAL A 177 8.30 5.48 -18.39
C VAL A 177 7.23 4.93 -19.31
#